data_657a36407373e01ded631823f1820d28
#
_entry.id   657a36407373e01ded631823f1820d28
#
_cell.length_a   1.000
_cell.length_b   1.000
_cell.length_c   1.000
_cell.angle_alpha   90.00
_cell.angle_beta   90.00
_cell.angle_gamma   90.00
#
_symmetry.space_group_name_H-M   'P 1'
#
loop_
_entity.id
_entity.type
_entity.pdbx_description
1 polymer ?
#
loop_
_entity_poly.entity_id
_entity_poly.type
_entity_poly.pdbx_seq_one_letter_code
_entity_poly.pdbx_strand_id
1 'polypeptide(L)'
;MKYIPVIGLEVHVELNTKTKMFCRCSTDYFGKEPNTHTCPVCLGLPGALPYINKKAIEKCMMIGLALNCTVSEKSLFERKNYFYPDLPKGYQISQYRWPLNVNGFLLVGQRKKIRINRAHQEEDTAKLTHSGNESLIDFNRSGVPLVEIVTEPDFTDTSEVKDYAKKLQQIFRYLGVSNADMEKGDMRLEANVSVRPVGQKELPSYRVELKNINSFRFMVAAIEYEIKRQIEALEKGQKLHQETRGWDEDKKETFLQRSKEEANDYRYFPEPDLPEIKIKSDEIRIIREKLPELPDSKRRRFEQELKIKSADARVLTESKELAEFFEKTVEVGKANNVSPQQIANYII
;
A
#
# COMPACT_ATOMS: atom_id res chain seq x y z
N MET A 1 -7.37 18.84 -24.33
CA MET A 1 -6.17 17.97 -24.19
C MET A 1 -6.19 16.92 -25.29
N LYS A 2 -5.06 16.61 -25.94
CA LYS A 2 -4.94 15.53 -26.94
C LYS A 2 -4.72 14.15 -26.31
N TYR A 3 -4.27 14.11 -25.04
CA TYR A 3 -3.90 12.91 -24.32
C TYR A 3 -4.59 12.83 -22.96
N ILE A 4 -4.81 11.61 -22.48
CA ILE A 4 -5.38 11.29 -21.16
C ILE A 4 -4.35 10.46 -20.40
N PRO A 5 -4.02 10.82 -19.13
CA PRO A 5 -3.20 9.96 -18.27
C PRO A 5 -3.86 8.62 -17.99
N VAL A 6 -3.05 7.59 -17.89
CA VAL A 6 -3.41 6.22 -17.50
C VAL A 6 -2.45 5.82 -16.39
N ILE A 7 -2.94 5.80 -15.17
CA ILE A 7 -2.10 5.61 -14.00
C ILE A 7 -2.63 4.44 -13.18
N GLY A 8 -1.73 3.55 -12.78
CA GLY A 8 -1.95 2.50 -11.79
C GLY A 8 -1.01 2.70 -10.61
N LEU A 9 -1.40 2.21 -9.44
CA LEU A 9 -0.59 2.27 -8.23
C LEU A 9 -0.28 0.89 -7.70
N GLU A 10 0.92 0.75 -7.16
CA GLU A 10 1.34 -0.34 -6.29
C GLU A 10 1.65 0.25 -4.91
N VAL A 11 0.99 -0.25 -3.89
CA VAL A 11 1.12 0.26 -2.52
C VAL A 11 1.57 -0.87 -1.62
N HIS A 12 2.71 -0.68 -0.97
CA HIS A 12 3.23 -1.60 0.02
C HIS A 12 3.01 -1.04 1.41
N VAL A 13 2.57 -1.89 2.35
CA VAL A 13 2.40 -1.51 3.74
C VAL A 13 2.91 -2.60 4.68
N GLU A 14 3.84 -2.24 5.58
CA GLU A 14 4.30 -3.12 6.65
C GLU A 14 3.22 -3.29 7.72
N LEU A 15 3.00 -4.53 8.15
CA LEU A 15 2.03 -4.84 9.19
C LEU A 15 2.68 -4.78 10.58
N ASN A 16 2.03 -4.10 11.53
CA ASN A 16 2.46 -4.02 12.92
C ASN A 16 2.16 -5.31 13.70
N THR A 17 2.70 -6.43 13.26
CA THR A 17 2.67 -7.71 13.99
C THR A 17 3.78 -7.74 15.05
N LYS A 18 3.69 -8.65 16.03
CA LYS A 18 4.75 -8.83 17.02
C LYS A 18 5.98 -9.56 16.46
N THR A 19 5.76 -10.39 15.45
CA THR A 19 6.81 -11.23 14.84
C THR A 19 6.77 -11.11 13.33
N LYS A 20 7.90 -11.42 12.70
CA LYS A 20 8.05 -11.45 11.25
C LYS A 20 7.10 -12.44 10.58
N MET A 21 7.02 -12.39 9.25
CA MET A 21 6.06 -13.16 8.46
C MET A 21 6.28 -14.67 8.57
N PHE A 22 7.54 -15.10 8.58
CA PHE A 22 7.89 -16.51 8.50
C PHE A 22 8.81 -16.98 9.63
N CYS A 23 9.04 -16.16 10.68
CA CYS A 23 9.84 -16.52 11.84
C CYS A 23 9.39 -15.80 13.12
N ARG A 24 10.07 -16.08 14.25
CA ARG A 24 9.73 -15.48 15.57
C ARG A 24 10.50 -14.19 15.89
N CYS A 25 11.35 -13.69 15.00
CA CYS A 25 12.04 -12.42 15.24
C CYS A 25 11.03 -11.28 15.42
N SER A 26 11.36 -10.33 16.29
CA SER A 26 10.54 -9.14 16.51
C SER A 26 10.49 -8.27 15.24
N THR A 27 9.34 -7.64 15.01
CA THR A 27 9.18 -6.58 13.99
C THR A 27 9.46 -5.18 14.53
N ASP A 28 9.78 -5.03 15.82
CA ASP A 28 10.22 -3.76 16.43
C ASP A 28 11.71 -3.52 16.15
N TYR A 29 12.05 -3.27 14.89
CA TYR A 29 13.42 -3.16 14.41
C TYR A 29 13.88 -1.72 14.20
N PHE A 30 12.95 -0.76 14.09
CA PHE A 30 13.29 0.64 13.77
C PHE A 30 14.14 1.27 14.87
N GLY A 31 15.28 1.85 14.47
CA GLY A 31 16.24 2.45 15.42
C GLY A 31 17.04 1.47 16.28
N LYS A 32 16.97 0.16 15.97
CA LYS A 32 17.81 -0.86 16.62
C LYS A 32 19.14 -1.00 15.90
N GLU A 33 20.14 -1.54 16.59
CA GLU A 33 21.44 -1.86 16.01
C GLU A 33 21.26 -2.83 14.81
N PRO A 34 21.97 -2.61 13.70
CA PRO A 34 21.85 -3.42 12.51
C PRO A 34 22.07 -4.92 12.78
N ASN A 35 21.29 -5.76 12.11
CA ASN A 35 21.39 -7.22 12.15
C ASN A 35 21.19 -7.88 13.53
N THR A 36 20.52 -7.19 14.47
CA THR A 36 20.23 -7.74 15.82
C THR A 36 18.86 -8.44 15.90
N HIS A 37 17.97 -8.22 14.94
CA HIS A 37 16.63 -8.81 14.86
C HIS A 37 16.57 -9.85 13.73
N THR A 38 17.53 -10.78 13.72
CA THR A 38 17.69 -11.80 12.67
C THR A 38 17.74 -13.21 13.25
N CYS A 39 17.44 -14.21 12.42
CA CYS A 39 17.58 -15.62 12.75
C CYS A 39 17.86 -16.42 11.46
N PRO A 40 18.24 -17.71 11.56
CA PRO A 40 18.50 -18.54 10.39
C PRO A 40 17.38 -18.53 9.34
N VAL A 41 16.11 -18.40 9.73
CA VAL A 41 14.98 -18.39 8.78
C VAL A 41 14.95 -17.09 7.96
N CYS A 42 14.95 -15.91 8.60
CA CYS A 42 14.90 -14.65 7.85
C CYS A 42 16.22 -14.31 7.14
N LEU A 43 17.32 -14.97 7.50
CA LEU A 43 18.60 -14.91 6.78
C LEU A 43 18.72 -15.97 5.67
N GLY A 44 17.75 -16.88 5.53
CA GLY A 44 17.76 -17.90 4.50
C GLY A 44 18.87 -18.93 4.63
N LEU A 45 19.31 -19.22 5.86
CA LEU A 45 20.40 -20.16 6.07
C LEU A 45 19.97 -21.61 5.75
N PRO A 46 20.89 -22.47 5.24
CA PRO A 46 20.57 -23.84 4.89
C PRO A 46 19.95 -24.62 6.05
N GLY A 47 18.86 -25.33 5.78
CA GLY A 47 18.14 -26.14 6.77
C GLY A 47 17.10 -25.38 7.62
N ALA A 48 17.02 -24.05 7.51
CA ALA A 48 15.99 -23.26 8.18
C ALA A 48 14.69 -23.27 7.38
N LEU A 49 13.55 -23.57 8.04
CA LEU A 49 12.24 -23.64 7.40
C LEU A 49 11.33 -22.49 7.86
N PRO A 50 10.58 -21.86 6.93
CA PRO A 50 9.62 -20.82 7.24
C PRO A 50 8.33 -21.41 7.87
N TYR A 51 7.58 -20.58 8.63
CA TYR A 51 6.22 -20.87 9.08
C TYR A 51 5.37 -19.59 9.09
N ILE A 52 4.09 -19.75 8.73
CA ILE A 52 3.18 -18.62 8.46
C ILE A 52 2.78 -17.90 9.76
N ASN A 53 2.89 -16.58 9.79
CA ASN A 53 2.32 -15.75 10.84
C ASN A 53 0.82 -15.58 10.62
N LYS A 54 0.00 -16.26 11.43
CA LYS A 54 -1.47 -16.20 11.36
C LYS A 54 -2.01 -14.77 11.51
N LYS A 55 -1.39 -13.94 12.38
CA LYS A 55 -1.82 -12.55 12.57
C LYS A 55 -1.60 -11.68 11.34
N ALA A 56 -0.55 -11.91 10.58
CA ALA A 56 -0.31 -11.22 9.33
C ALA A 56 -1.41 -11.56 8.30
N ILE A 57 -1.78 -12.85 8.19
CA ILE A 57 -2.89 -13.28 7.33
C ILE A 57 -4.21 -12.62 7.75
N GLU A 58 -4.56 -12.63 9.04
CA GLU A 58 -5.77 -11.98 9.55
C GLU A 58 -5.79 -10.48 9.19
N LYS A 59 -4.68 -9.75 9.38
CA LYS A 59 -4.56 -8.33 9.05
C LYS A 59 -4.65 -8.07 7.54
N CYS A 60 -4.04 -8.91 6.72
CA CYS A 60 -4.18 -8.83 5.26
C CYS A 60 -5.64 -9.03 4.81
N MET A 61 -6.37 -9.97 5.41
CA MET A 61 -7.80 -10.14 5.17
C MET A 61 -8.61 -8.92 5.62
N MET A 62 -8.30 -8.31 6.78
CA MET A 62 -8.94 -7.06 7.23
C MET A 62 -8.76 -5.94 6.20
N ILE A 63 -7.55 -5.77 5.65
CA ILE A 63 -7.26 -4.81 4.59
C ILE A 63 -8.13 -5.11 3.36
N GLY A 64 -8.14 -6.36 2.89
CA GLY A 64 -8.93 -6.77 1.73
C GLY A 64 -10.42 -6.47 1.91
N LEU A 65 -10.99 -6.84 3.05
CA LEU A 65 -12.41 -6.59 3.36
C LEU A 65 -12.73 -5.09 3.45
N ALA A 66 -11.85 -4.28 4.03
CA ALA A 66 -12.01 -2.82 4.10
C ALA A 66 -11.92 -2.17 2.71
N LEU A 67 -11.20 -2.78 1.78
CA LEU A 67 -11.06 -2.36 0.39
C LEU A 67 -12.08 -3.01 -0.54
N ASN A 68 -13.15 -3.59 0.00
CA ASN A 68 -14.21 -4.27 -0.74
C ASN A 68 -13.72 -5.41 -1.63
N CYS A 69 -12.61 -6.04 -1.29
CA CYS A 69 -12.11 -7.22 -1.99
C CYS A 69 -12.92 -8.48 -1.65
N THR A 70 -12.86 -9.44 -2.54
CA THR A 70 -13.23 -10.82 -2.27
C THR A 70 -12.03 -11.54 -1.66
N VAL A 71 -12.20 -12.12 -0.48
CA VAL A 71 -11.18 -12.97 0.15
C VAL A 71 -11.22 -14.35 -0.53
N SER A 72 -10.06 -14.84 -0.99
CA SER A 72 -9.93 -16.14 -1.64
C SER A 72 -10.06 -17.26 -0.61
N GLU A 73 -10.87 -18.28 -0.87
CA GLU A 73 -11.01 -19.47 -0.01
C GLU A 73 -9.72 -20.31 0.03
N LYS A 74 -8.92 -20.18 -1.04
CA LYS A 74 -7.64 -20.85 -1.22
C LYS A 74 -6.58 -19.86 -1.64
N SER A 75 -5.44 -19.86 -0.94
CA SER A 75 -4.29 -19.02 -1.26
C SER A 75 -3.00 -19.79 -1.05
N LEU A 76 -1.97 -19.45 -1.81
CA LEU A 76 -0.66 -20.10 -1.76
C LEU A 76 0.43 -19.04 -1.74
N PHE A 77 1.50 -19.34 -0.99
CA PHE A 77 2.74 -18.60 -1.14
C PHE A 77 3.56 -19.17 -2.28
N GLU A 78 4.28 -18.28 -2.95
CA GLU A 78 5.13 -18.56 -4.09
C GLU A 78 6.48 -17.89 -3.91
N ARG A 79 7.52 -18.44 -4.53
CA ARG A 79 8.83 -17.82 -4.61
C ARG A 79 8.88 -16.92 -5.83
N LYS A 80 9.13 -15.61 -5.59
CA LYS A 80 9.47 -14.60 -6.59
C LYS A 80 10.98 -14.55 -6.70
N ASN A 81 11.54 -15.19 -7.71
CA ASN A 81 12.99 -15.35 -7.79
C ASN A 81 13.64 -14.13 -8.45
N TYR A 82 14.51 -13.46 -7.72
CA TYR A 82 15.43 -12.45 -8.24
C TYR A 82 16.62 -12.28 -7.28
N PHE A 83 17.78 -11.96 -7.83
CA PHE A 83 18.99 -11.82 -7.06
C PHE A 83 19.25 -10.36 -6.77
N TYR A 84 19.20 -10.00 -5.49
CA TYR A 84 19.55 -8.68 -5.02
C TYR A 84 20.16 -8.77 -3.62
N PRO A 85 21.10 -7.88 -3.24
CA PRO A 85 21.80 -7.98 -1.97
C PRO A 85 20.91 -7.99 -0.71
N ASP A 86 19.73 -7.37 -0.78
CA ASP A 86 18.75 -7.30 0.31
C ASP A 86 17.83 -8.54 0.43
N LEU A 87 18.01 -9.51 -0.47
CA LEU A 87 17.28 -10.78 -0.48
C LEU A 87 18.21 -11.92 -0.07
N PRO A 88 18.28 -12.28 1.23
CA PRO A 88 19.24 -13.27 1.71
C PRO A 88 19.01 -14.69 1.16
N LYS A 89 17.76 -14.98 0.74
CA LYS A 89 17.36 -16.28 0.15
C LYS A 89 17.54 -16.33 -1.36
N GLY A 90 17.78 -15.20 -2.03
CA GLY A 90 17.75 -15.08 -3.49
C GLY A 90 16.33 -15.07 -4.10
N TYR A 91 15.31 -15.07 -3.24
CA TYR A 91 13.89 -14.93 -3.61
C TYR A 91 13.11 -14.24 -2.49
N GLN A 92 11.97 -13.67 -2.85
CA GLN A 92 10.96 -13.16 -1.90
C GLN A 92 9.79 -14.14 -1.87
N ILE A 93 9.27 -14.45 -0.69
CA ILE A 93 8.02 -15.21 -0.56
C ILE A 93 6.86 -14.23 -0.69
N SER A 94 6.01 -14.47 -1.68
CA SER A 94 4.91 -13.60 -2.10
C SER A 94 3.70 -14.42 -2.52
N GLN A 95 2.65 -13.78 -3.06
CA GLN A 95 1.47 -14.42 -3.60
C GLN A 95 1.12 -13.81 -4.96
N TYR A 96 1.33 -14.50 -6.05
CA TYR A 96 1.07 -13.97 -7.39
C TYR A 96 -0.15 -14.59 -8.06
N ARG A 97 -0.16 -15.91 -8.24
CA ARG A 97 -1.27 -16.62 -8.90
C ARG A 97 -2.46 -16.90 -7.97
N TRP A 98 -2.22 -16.96 -6.67
CA TRP A 98 -3.26 -17.22 -5.66
C TRP A 98 -3.23 -16.16 -4.55
N PRO A 99 -3.47 -14.87 -4.89
CA PRO A 99 -3.47 -13.80 -3.90
C PRO A 99 -4.61 -13.99 -2.89
N LEU A 100 -4.38 -13.51 -1.68
CA LEU A 100 -5.33 -13.65 -0.57
C LEU A 100 -6.62 -12.85 -0.81
N ASN A 101 -6.52 -11.67 -1.43
CA ASN A 101 -7.66 -10.80 -1.70
C ASN A 101 -7.63 -10.34 -3.16
N VAL A 102 -8.79 -10.35 -3.82
CA VAL A 102 -8.95 -10.00 -5.24
C VAL A 102 -10.16 -9.10 -5.48
N ASN A 103 -10.16 -8.40 -6.61
CA ASN A 103 -11.33 -7.69 -7.16
C ASN A 103 -11.98 -6.68 -6.21
N GLY A 104 -11.16 -5.85 -5.56
CA GLY A 104 -11.62 -4.80 -4.67
C GLY A 104 -11.85 -3.46 -5.35
N PHE A 105 -12.18 -2.46 -4.54
CA PHE A 105 -12.23 -1.07 -4.98
C PHE A 105 -12.19 -0.09 -3.81
N LEU A 106 -11.76 1.14 -4.12
CA LEU A 106 -11.88 2.29 -3.23
C LEU A 106 -12.48 3.47 -4.00
N LEU A 107 -13.32 4.26 -3.35
CA LEU A 107 -13.93 5.46 -3.95
C LEU A 107 -13.06 6.67 -3.66
N VAL A 108 -12.77 7.47 -4.70
CA VAL A 108 -11.98 8.71 -4.61
C VAL A 108 -12.75 9.91 -5.19
N GLY A 109 -12.34 11.12 -4.81
CA GLY A 109 -12.93 12.35 -5.33
C GLY A 109 -14.46 12.38 -5.24
N GLN A 110 -15.11 12.67 -6.35
CA GLN A 110 -16.58 12.66 -6.47
C GLN A 110 -17.17 11.25 -6.64
N ARG A 111 -16.66 10.25 -5.88
CA ARG A 111 -17.06 8.85 -5.90
C ARG A 111 -16.63 8.08 -7.15
N LYS A 112 -15.54 8.47 -7.79
CA LYS A 112 -14.89 7.65 -8.82
C LYS A 112 -14.39 6.35 -8.19
N LYS A 113 -14.74 5.23 -8.81
CA LYS A 113 -14.33 3.90 -8.38
C LYS A 113 -12.96 3.58 -8.96
N ILE A 114 -11.96 3.40 -8.09
CA ILE A 114 -10.65 2.86 -8.43
C ILE A 114 -10.68 1.37 -8.11
N ARG A 115 -10.52 0.54 -9.11
CA ARG A 115 -10.51 -0.92 -8.96
C ARG A 115 -9.17 -1.38 -8.40
N ILE A 116 -9.22 -2.37 -7.54
CA ILE A 116 -8.07 -3.05 -6.95
C ILE A 116 -8.04 -4.46 -7.54
N ASN A 117 -6.97 -4.78 -8.25
CA ASN A 117 -6.76 -6.10 -8.83
C ASN A 117 -6.58 -7.13 -7.71
N ARG A 118 -5.63 -6.86 -6.81
CA ARG A 118 -5.33 -7.72 -5.66
C ARG A 118 -4.75 -6.96 -4.48
N ALA A 119 -4.89 -7.55 -3.31
CA ALA A 119 -4.14 -7.20 -2.10
C ALA A 119 -3.61 -8.50 -1.48
N HIS A 120 -2.31 -8.68 -1.45
CA HIS A 120 -1.69 -9.94 -1.13
C HIS A 120 -0.55 -9.80 -0.13
N GLN A 121 -0.22 -10.92 0.52
CA GLN A 121 0.79 -10.99 1.57
C GLN A 121 2.17 -11.25 0.97
N GLU A 122 3.16 -10.53 1.46
CA GLU A 122 4.57 -10.67 1.16
C GLU A 122 5.42 -10.62 2.44
N GLU A 123 6.72 -10.81 2.29
CA GLU A 123 7.74 -10.43 3.27
C GLU A 123 8.55 -9.24 2.76
N ASP A 124 8.99 -8.35 3.65
CA ASP A 124 9.86 -7.24 3.25
C ASP A 124 11.32 -7.71 3.10
N THR A 125 12.09 -6.94 2.35
CA THR A 125 13.52 -7.15 2.10
C THR A 125 14.39 -6.44 3.16
N ALA A 126 15.70 -6.66 3.15
CA ALA A 126 16.63 -5.95 4.00
C ALA A 126 16.72 -4.46 3.62
N LYS A 127 17.28 -3.65 4.50
CA LYS A 127 17.60 -2.24 4.21
C LYS A 127 19.00 -2.13 3.65
N LEU A 128 19.12 -1.50 2.48
CA LEU A 128 20.39 -1.14 1.86
C LEU A 128 20.73 0.32 2.18
N THR A 129 21.98 0.57 2.54
CA THR A 129 22.53 1.92 2.71
C THR A 129 23.84 2.01 1.94
N HIS A 130 23.93 2.92 1.00
CA HIS A 130 25.16 3.18 0.26
C HIS A 130 26.01 4.21 1.01
N SER A 131 27.29 3.87 1.22
CA SER A 131 28.25 4.74 1.90
C SER A 131 29.58 4.69 1.14
N GLY A 132 29.87 5.74 0.36
CA GLY A 132 31.04 5.77 -0.55
C GLY A 132 30.98 4.62 -1.58
N ASN A 133 31.97 3.77 -1.56
CA ASN A 133 32.07 2.58 -2.46
C ASN A 133 31.49 1.31 -1.84
N GLU A 134 30.88 1.39 -0.68
CA GLU A 134 30.34 0.23 0.03
C GLU A 134 28.82 0.26 0.07
N SER A 135 28.21 -0.92 0.14
CA SER A 135 26.79 -1.11 0.39
C SER A 135 26.63 -1.88 1.70
N LEU A 136 26.06 -1.21 2.69
CA LEU A 136 25.77 -1.81 3.99
C LEU A 136 24.35 -2.43 3.96
N ILE A 137 24.22 -3.63 4.51
CA ILE A 137 22.96 -4.38 4.52
C ILE A 137 22.53 -4.62 5.96
N ASP A 138 21.34 -4.14 6.29
CA ASP A 138 20.67 -4.42 7.57
C ASP A 138 19.48 -5.36 7.36
N PHE A 139 19.61 -6.60 7.81
CA PHE A 139 18.56 -7.63 7.69
C PHE A 139 17.50 -7.54 8.79
N ASN A 140 17.51 -6.55 9.66
CA ASN A 140 16.48 -6.38 10.69
C ASN A 140 15.08 -6.30 10.08
N ARG A 141 14.92 -5.63 8.94
CA ARG A 141 13.63 -5.53 8.22
C ARG A 141 13.28 -6.81 7.44
N SER A 142 14.28 -7.58 6.99
CA SER A 142 14.04 -8.80 6.19
C SER A 142 13.05 -9.75 6.87
N GLY A 143 11.98 -10.09 6.17
CA GLY A 143 10.91 -10.95 6.67
C GLY A 143 9.80 -10.25 7.45
N VAL A 144 9.80 -8.93 7.59
CA VAL A 144 8.67 -8.17 8.15
C VAL A 144 7.44 -8.40 7.26
N PRO A 145 6.23 -8.67 7.83
CA PRO A 145 5.03 -8.88 7.03
C PRO A 145 4.67 -7.63 6.23
N LEU A 146 4.52 -7.79 4.94
CA LEU A 146 4.24 -6.73 3.97
C LEU A 146 2.97 -7.09 3.19
N VAL A 147 2.07 -6.12 2.98
CA VAL A 147 0.93 -6.27 2.08
C VAL A 147 1.15 -5.38 0.87
N GLU A 148 1.07 -5.97 -0.32
CA GLU A 148 1.07 -5.25 -1.60
C GLU A 148 -0.37 -5.12 -2.10
N ILE A 149 -0.78 -3.88 -2.42
CA ILE A 149 -2.07 -3.57 -3.03
C ILE A 149 -1.81 -3.06 -4.45
N VAL A 150 -2.32 -3.75 -5.45
CA VAL A 150 -2.18 -3.41 -6.86
C VAL A 150 -3.51 -2.94 -7.40
N THR A 151 -3.55 -1.73 -7.96
CA THR A 151 -4.75 -1.19 -8.59
C THR A 151 -4.78 -1.51 -10.09
N GLU A 152 -5.97 -1.44 -10.67
CA GLU A 152 -6.11 -1.26 -12.11
C GLU A 152 -5.68 0.19 -12.48
N PRO A 153 -5.32 0.44 -13.76
CA PRO A 153 -4.87 1.77 -14.20
C PRO A 153 -6.05 2.73 -14.42
N ASP A 154 -6.84 2.94 -13.39
CA ASP A 154 -8.08 3.70 -13.44
C ASP A 154 -7.91 5.20 -13.15
N PHE A 155 -6.76 5.62 -12.63
CA PHE A 155 -6.54 7.03 -12.33
C PHE A 155 -6.24 7.81 -13.62
N THR A 156 -6.83 8.99 -13.70
CA THR A 156 -6.65 9.92 -14.83
C THR A 156 -6.20 11.32 -14.38
N ASP A 157 -6.07 11.51 -13.06
CA ASP A 157 -5.71 12.77 -12.43
C ASP A 157 -4.87 12.54 -11.18
N THR A 158 -3.91 13.41 -10.90
CA THR A 158 -3.02 13.30 -9.73
C THR A 158 -3.73 13.58 -8.41
N SER A 159 -4.81 14.36 -8.42
CA SER A 159 -5.64 14.59 -7.22
C SER A 159 -6.33 13.31 -6.77
N GLU A 160 -6.74 12.44 -7.71
CA GLU A 160 -7.30 11.11 -7.43
C GLU A 160 -6.26 10.18 -6.78
N VAL A 161 -5.01 10.22 -7.28
CA VAL A 161 -3.88 9.46 -6.71
C VAL A 161 -3.62 9.89 -5.27
N LYS A 162 -3.58 11.21 -5.02
CA LYS A 162 -3.37 11.77 -3.68
C LYS A 162 -4.49 11.40 -2.71
N ASP A 163 -5.75 11.48 -3.15
CA ASP A 163 -6.92 11.12 -2.34
C ASP A 163 -6.90 9.62 -2.00
N TYR A 164 -6.63 8.78 -2.99
CA TYR A 164 -6.50 7.33 -2.82
C TYR A 164 -5.43 6.95 -1.79
N ALA A 165 -4.22 7.49 -1.95
CA ALA A 165 -3.10 7.19 -1.06
C ALA A 165 -3.37 7.63 0.39
N LYS A 166 -3.96 8.82 0.59
CA LYS A 166 -4.38 9.31 1.92
C LYS A 166 -5.47 8.44 2.53
N LYS A 167 -6.46 8.03 1.75
CA LYS A 167 -7.53 7.15 2.23
C LYS A 167 -7.00 5.78 2.63
N LEU A 168 -6.08 5.20 1.85
CA LEU A 168 -5.43 3.95 2.24
C LEU A 168 -4.69 4.08 3.57
N GLN A 169 -3.87 5.12 3.71
CA GLN A 169 -3.15 5.39 4.97
C GLN A 169 -4.11 5.49 6.15
N GLN A 170 -5.20 6.24 5.98
CA GLN A 170 -6.23 6.40 7.00
C GLN A 170 -6.92 5.07 7.34
N ILE A 171 -7.27 4.26 6.33
CA ILE A 171 -7.87 2.93 6.52
C ILE A 171 -6.93 2.03 7.32
N PHE A 172 -5.62 1.96 6.99
CA PHE A 172 -4.66 1.12 7.71
C PHE A 172 -4.55 1.50 9.18
N ARG A 173 -4.55 2.81 9.49
CA ARG A 173 -4.53 3.33 10.86
C ARG A 173 -5.83 3.02 11.61
N TYR A 174 -6.99 3.20 10.97
CA TYR A 174 -8.29 2.85 11.57
C TYR A 174 -8.43 1.36 11.87
N LEU A 175 -7.94 0.50 10.98
CA LEU A 175 -7.89 -0.95 11.20
C LEU A 175 -6.87 -1.34 12.30
N GLY A 176 -5.95 -0.47 12.64
CA GLY A 176 -4.85 -0.78 13.57
C GLY A 176 -3.91 -1.86 13.01
N VAL A 177 -3.77 -1.94 11.68
CA VAL A 177 -2.92 -2.95 11.04
C VAL A 177 -1.50 -2.45 10.75
N SER A 178 -1.33 -1.13 10.64
CA SER A 178 -0.05 -0.45 10.39
C SER A 178 -0.11 1.01 10.87
N ASN A 179 1.03 1.60 11.18
CA ASN A 179 1.16 3.04 11.37
C ASN A 179 1.15 3.78 10.03
N ALA A 180 1.49 3.06 8.96
CA ALA A 180 1.55 3.55 7.58
C ALA A 180 2.34 4.88 7.48
N ASP A 181 3.51 4.94 8.11
CA ASP A 181 4.40 6.07 8.12
C ASP A 181 5.35 5.97 6.92
N MET A 182 5.22 6.91 5.98
CA MET A 182 6.06 6.91 4.77
C MET A 182 7.51 7.29 5.07
N GLU A 183 7.76 8.14 6.06
CA GLU A 183 9.12 8.57 6.42
C GLU A 183 9.92 7.43 7.05
N LYS A 184 9.23 6.52 7.76
CA LYS A 184 9.84 5.31 8.32
C LYS A 184 9.91 4.16 7.32
N GLY A 185 9.21 4.27 6.17
CA GLY A 185 9.11 3.21 5.18
C GLY A 185 8.02 2.19 5.45
N ASP A 186 7.17 2.41 6.49
CA ASP A 186 6.03 1.53 6.79
C ASP A 186 5.01 1.50 5.64
N MET A 187 4.96 2.56 4.82
CA MET A 187 4.15 2.64 3.62
C MET A 187 4.98 3.19 2.46
N ARG A 188 4.91 2.52 1.32
CA ARG A 188 5.62 2.90 0.09
C ARG A 188 4.65 2.92 -1.06
N LEU A 189 4.85 3.85 -1.99
CA LEU A 189 4.02 4.03 -3.17
C LEU A 189 4.88 3.95 -4.41
N GLU A 190 4.40 3.20 -5.39
CA GLU A 190 4.95 3.15 -6.74
C GLU A 190 3.82 3.45 -7.72
N ALA A 191 4.12 4.21 -8.78
CA ALA A 191 3.14 4.55 -9.80
C ALA A 191 3.58 4.05 -11.17
N ASN A 192 2.68 3.41 -11.88
CA ASN A 192 2.82 3.08 -13.28
C ASN A 192 2.10 4.14 -14.11
N VAL A 193 2.84 4.93 -14.87
CA VAL A 193 2.32 6.09 -15.59
C VAL A 193 2.49 5.90 -17.10
N SER A 194 1.42 6.10 -17.84
CA SER A 194 1.42 6.23 -19.29
C SER A 194 0.39 7.26 -19.73
N VAL A 195 0.40 7.65 -21.00
CA VAL A 195 -0.60 8.54 -21.60
C VAL A 195 -1.12 7.95 -22.90
N ARG A 196 -2.40 8.15 -23.19
CA ARG A 196 -3.04 7.71 -24.44
C ARG A 196 -3.80 8.86 -25.11
N PRO A 197 -3.95 8.84 -26.44
CA PRO A 197 -4.82 9.78 -27.15
C PRO A 197 -6.26 9.75 -26.64
N VAL A 198 -6.92 10.89 -26.63
CA VAL A 198 -8.36 10.97 -26.33
C VAL A 198 -9.14 10.13 -27.35
N GLY A 199 -10.05 9.29 -26.86
CA GLY A 199 -10.86 8.38 -27.69
C GLY A 199 -10.27 6.98 -27.85
N GLN A 200 -8.98 6.78 -27.60
CA GLN A 200 -8.38 5.44 -27.59
C GLN A 200 -8.82 4.69 -26.32
N LYS A 201 -9.29 3.44 -26.47
CA LYS A 201 -9.73 2.57 -25.36
C LYS A 201 -8.61 1.64 -24.87
N GLU A 202 -7.75 1.19 -25.77
CA GLU A 202 -6.64 0.29 -25.48
C GLU A 202 -5.61 0.97 -24.57
N LEU A 203 -5.02 0.17 -23.71
CA LEU A 203 -3.91 0.64 -22.88
C LEU A 203 -2.68 0.90 -23.76
N PRO A 204 -1.83 1.88 -23.39
CA PRO A 204 -0.55 2.09 -24.06
C PRO A 204 0.33 0.85 -24.02
N SER A 205 1.14 0.62 -25.05
CA SER A 205 2.08 -0.50 -25.13
C SER A 205 3.30 -0.35 -24.21
N TYR A 206 3.43 0.78 -23.56
CA TYR A 206 4.51 1.10 -22.61
C TYR A 206 3.93 1.59 -21.29
N ARG A 207 4.72 1.50 -20.25
CA ARG A 207 4.46 2.15 -18.96
C ARG A 207 5.78 2.58 -18.32
N VAL A 208 5.77 3.69 -17.63
CA VAL A 208 6.88 4.18 -16.83
C VAL A 208 6.57 3.97 -15.36
N GLU A 209 7.42 3.22 -14.71
CA GLU A 209 7.32 2.91 -13.28
C GLU A 209 8.09 3.95 -12.48
N LEU A 210 7.42 4.67 -11.61
CA LEU A 210 8.00 5.63 -10.68
C LEU A 210 8.23 4.96 -9.33
N LYS A 211 9.50 4.89 -8.89
CA LYS A 211 9.90 4.23 -7.64
C LYS A 211 10.64 5.15 -6.69
N ASN A 212 10.81 4.68 -5.46
CA ASN A 212 11.61 5.33 -4.41
C ASN A 212 11.12 6.74 -4.06
N ILE A 213 9.81 6.92 -3.94
CA ILE A 213 9.19 8.20 -3.59
C ILE A 213 8.58 8.10 -2.20
N ASN A 214 9.08 8.91 -1.26
CA ASN A 214 8.79 8.80 0.17
C ASN A 214 7.73 9.80 0.67
N SER A 215 7.01 10.48 -0.22
CA SER A 215 5.93 11.37 0.18
C SER A 215 4.84 11.48 -0.88
N PHE A 216 3.60 11.71 -0.44
CA PHE A 216 2.47 11.96 -1.33
C PHE A 216 2.68 13.19 -2.23
N ARG A 217 3.37 14.21 -1.71
CA ARG A 217 3.68 15.42 -2.47
C ARG A 217 4.63 15.14 -3.62
N PHE A 218 5.69 14.40 -3.36
CA PHE A 218 6.67 14.04 -4.38
C PHE A 218 6.11 13.05 -5.39
N MET A 219 5.24 12.12 -4.96
CA MET A 219 4.54 11.22 -5.87
C MET A 219 3.68 12.00 -6.88
N VAL A 220 2.90 12.96 -6.40
CA VAL A 220 2.09 13.83 -7.27
C VAL A 220 2.98 14.59 -8.26
N ALA A 221 4.05 15.24 -7.76
CA ALA A 221 4.96 16.02 -8.60
C ALA A 221 5.67 15.14 -9.66
N ALA A 222 6.12 13.95 -9.28
CA ALA A 222 6.76 13.02 -10.20
C ALA A 222 5.81 12.53 -11.30
N ILE A 223 4.55 12.23 -10.95
CA ILE A 223 3.52 11.83 -11.92
C ILE A 223 3.20 12.99 -12.88
N GLU A 224 3.03 14.21 -12.38
CA GLU A 224 2.76 15.40 -13.21
C GLU A 224 3.90 15.68 -14.19
N TYR A 225 5.14 15.61 -13.71
CA TYR A 225 6.32 15.76 -14.57
C TYR A 225 6.36 14.67 -15.64
N GLU A 226 6.13 13.42 -15.26
CA GLU A 226 6.18 12.27 -16.15
C GLU A 226 5.11 12.33 -17.24
N ILE A 227 3.88 12.72 -16.89
CA ILE A 227 2.79 12.96 -17.85
C ILE A 227 3.21 14.01 -18.89
N LYS A 228 3.77 15.14 -18.44
CA LYS A 228 4.23 16.20 -19.31
C LYS A 228 5.35 15.73 -20.23
N ARG A 229 6.37 15.07 -19.68
CA ARG A 229 7.50 14.51 -20.45
C ARG A 229 7.02 13.55 -21.54
N GLN A 230 6.09 12.66 -21.22
CA GLN A 230 5.54 11.68 -22.17
C GLN A 230 4.76 12.35 -23.28
N ILE A 231 3.91 13.34 -22.97
CA ILE A 231 3.15 14.10 -23.97
C ILE A 231 4.10 14.82 -24.92
N GLU A 232 5.11 15.52 -24.40
CA GLU A 232 6.10 16.23 -25.21
C GLU A 232 6.89 15.30 -26.15
N ALA A 233 7.24 14.11 -25.65
CA ALA A 233 7.94 13.10 -26.46
C ALA A 233 7.05 12.57 -27.59
N LEU A 234 5.79 12.25 -27.30
CA LEU A 234 4.84 11.77 -28.31
C LEU A 234 4.51 12.83 -29.35
N GLU A 235 4.39 14.10 -28.96
CA GLU A 235 4.16 15.22 -29.89
C GLU A 235 5.36 15.44 -30.84
N LYS A 236 6.57 15.09 -30.40
CA LYS A 236 7.79 15.08 -31.22
C LYS A 236 7.96 13.78 -32.05
N GLY A 237 6.99 12.87 -32.01
CA GLY A 237 7.05 11.59 -32.73
C GLY A 237 8.03 10.56 -32.13
N GLN A 238 8.47 10.77 -30.89
CA GLN A 238 9.37 9.84 -30.21
C GLN A 238 8.60 8.63 -29.69
N LYS A 239 9.22 7.44 -29.78
CA LYS A 239 8.68 6.24 -29.13
C LYS A 239 9.04 6.22 -27.65
N LEU A 240 8.05 5.89 -26.84
CA LEU A 240 8.24 5.63 -25.41
C LEU A 240 8.37 4.14 -25.16
N HIS A 241 9.22 3.78 -24.23
CA HIS A 241 9.52 2.41 -23.85
C HIS A 241 9.18 2.18 -22.36
N GLN A 242 9.18 0.92 -21.95
CA GLN A 242 9.02 0.59 -20.54
C GLN A 242 10.30 0.96 -19.79
N GLU A 243 10.16 1.80 -18.77
CA GLU A 243 11.27 2.34 -17.98
C GLU A 243 10.93 2.30 -16.48
N THR A 244 11.97 2.24 -15.63
CA THR A 244 11.87 2.62 -14.22
C THR A 244 12.59 3.94 -14.01
N ARG A 245 11.92 4.89 -13.38
CA ARG A 245 12.43 6.23 -13.12
C ARG A 245 12.31 6.60 -11.65
N GLY A 246 13.30 7.34 -11.14
CA GLY A 246 13.27 7.96 -9.81
C GLY A 246 12.86 9.42 -9.90
N TRP A 247 12.71 10.05 -8.74
CA TRP A 247 12.42 11.48 -8.59
C TRP A 247 13.62 12.22 -7.99
N ASP A 248 14.07 13.28 -8.66
CA ASP A 248 15.09 14.23 -8.16
C ASP A 248 14.36 15.43 -7.53
N GLU A 249 14.46 15.59 -6.23
CA GLU A 249 13.74 16.63 -5.47
C GLU A 249 14.31 18.03 -5.77
N ASP A 250 15.61 18.13 -6.01
CA ASP A 250 16.29 19.40 -6.23
C ASP A 250 16.00 19.93 -7.63
N LYS A 251 16.10 19.06 -8.63
CA LYS A 251 15.83 19.40 -10.03
C LYS A 251 14.35 19.39 -10.39
N LYS A 252 13.52 18.78 -9.55
CA LYS A 252 12.08 18.58 -9.78
C LYS A 252 11.78 17.86 -11.10
N GLU A 253 12.54 16.80 -11.37
CA GLU A 253 12.39 16.00 -12.57
C GLU A 253 12.53 14.50 -12.28
N THR A 254 12.01 13.68 -13.20
CA THR A 254 12.26 12.24 -13.14
C THR A 254 13.55 11.92 -13.87
N PHE A 255 14.35 10.98 -13.34
CA PHE A 255 15.57 10.49 -13.98
C PHE A 255 15.50 8.98 -14.23
N LEU A 256 16.10 8.55 -15.33
CA LEU A 256 16.15 7.14 -15.70
C LEU A 256 17.01 6.35 -14.70
N GLN A 257 16.43 5.31 -14.09
CA GLN A 257 17.14 4.36 -13.25
C GLN A 257 17.46 3.07 -14.02
N ARG A 258 16.50 2.59 -14.82
CA ARG A 258 16.63 1.35 -15.58
C ARG A 258 15.71 1.38 -16.80
N SER A 259 16.24 1.00 -17.96
CA SER A 259 15.44 0.64 -19.13
C SER A 259 15.05 -0.83 -19.03
N LYS A 260 13.79 -1.15 -19.30
CA LYS A 260 13.29 -2.54 -19.35
C LYS A 260 13.03 -2.91 -20.80
N GLU A 261 14.03 -3.51 -21.44
CA GLU A 261 13.85 -4.08 -22.78
C GLU A 261 13.06 -5.39 -22.72
N GLU A 262 13.15 -6.12 -21.60
CA GLU A 262 12.40 -7.35 -21.35
C GLU A 262 11.76 -7.34 -19.96
N ALA A 263 10.57 -7.92 -19.86
CA ALA A 263 9.93 -8.16 -18.57
C ALA A 263 10.77 -9.17 -17.76
N ASN A 264 11.08 -8.87 -16.49
CA ASN A 264 11.75 -9.81 -15.63
C ASN A 264 10.88 -11.07 -15.45
N ASP A 265 11.37 -12.21 -15.90
CA ASP A 265 10.79 -13.51 -15.59
C ASP A 265 11.21 -13.92 -14.18
N TYR A 266 10.34 -13.70 -13.20
CA TYR A 266 10.58 -14.09 -11.82
C TYR A 266 10.43 -15.59 -11.56
N ARG A 267 10.05 -16.40 -12.55
CA ARG A 267 9.91 -17.86 -12.47
C ARG A 267 9.14 -18.30 -11.22
N TYR A 268 7.97 -17.70 -11.02
CA TYR A 268 7.12 -18.02 -9.88
C TYR A 268 6.80 -19.51 -9.79
N PHE A 269 6.98 -20.09 -8.62
CA PHE A 269 6.51 -21.43 -8.29
C PHE A 269 6.08 -21.50 -6.80
N PRO A 270 5.19 -22.44 -6.43
CA PRO A 270 4.73 -22.57 -5.05
C PRO A 270 5.88 -22.77 -4.09
N GLU A 271 5.83 -22.07 -2.93
CA GLU A 271 6.79 -22.28 -1.84
C GLU A 271 6.59 -23.69 -1.24
N PRO A 272 7.53 -24.63 -1.40
CA PRO A 272 7.32 -26.03 -1.02
C PRO A 272 7.26 -26.26 0.48
N ASP A 273 7.84 -25.34 1.27
CA ASP A 273 7.94 -25.47 2.72
C ASP A 273 6.73 -24.85 3.46
N LEU A 274 5.80 -24.23 2.73
CA LEU A 274 4.60 -23.64 3.30
C LEU A 274 3.33 -24.36 2.81
N PRO A 275 2.41 -24.71 3.73
CA PRO A 275 1.16 -25.33 3.36
C PRO A 275 0.22 -24.33 2.66
N GLU A 276 -0.73 -24.85 1.91
CA GLU A 276 -1.86 -24.10 1.36
C GLU A 276 -2.67 -23.44 2.48
N ILE A 277 -3.03 -22.19 2.29
CA ILE A 277 -3.93 -21.44 3.17
C ILE A 277 -5.37 -21.70 2.72
N LYS A 278 -6.15 -22.36 3.58
CA LYS A 278 -7.58 -22.60 3.40
C LYS A 278 -8.36 -21.69 4.36
N ILE A 279 -9.22 -20.87 3.82
CA ILE A 279 -10.02 -19.91 4.59
C ILE A 279 -11.48 -20.30 4.47
N LYS A 280 -12.12 -20.51 5.60
CA LYS A 280 -13.54 -20.85 5.68
C LYS A 280 -14.39 -19.57 5.66
N SER A 281 -15.59 -19.67 5.11
CA SER A 281 -16.56 -18.56 5.09
C SER A 281 -16.87 -17.99 6.49
N ASP A 282 -16.88 -18.85 7.53
CA ASP A 282 -17.07 -18.41 8.92
C ASP A 282 -15.89 -17.57 9.42
N GLU A 283 -14.66 -17.87 9.03
CA GLU A 283 -13.48 -17.07 9.41
C GLU A 283 -13.54 -15.69 8.76
N ILE A 284 -13.96 -15.61 7.49
CA ILE A 284 -14.19 -14.33 6.79
C ILE A 284 -15.27 -13.52 7.50
N ARG A 285 -16.39 -14.16 7.89
CA ARG A 285 -17.48 -13.50 8.62
C ARG A 285 -16.99 -12.94 9.95
N ILE A 286 -16.28 -13.73 10.75
CA ILE A 286 -15.73 -13.31 12.05
C ILE A 286 -14.78 -12.13 11.88
N ILE A 287 -13.93 -12.12 10.86
CA ILE A 287 -13.02 -11.00 10.62
C ILE A 287 -13.80 -9.76 10.18
N ARG A 288 -14.82 -9.92 9.33
CA ARG A 288 -15.69 -8.82 8.89
C ARG A 288 -16.42 -8.15 10.05
N GLU A 289 -16.93 -8.94 10.99
CA GLU A 289 -17.62 -8.46 12.21
C GLU A 289 -16.67 -7.69 13.16
N LYS A 290 -15.37 -7.98 13.11
CA LYS A 290 -14.33 -7.29 13.90
C LYS A 290 -13.84 -6.00 13.27
N LEU A 291 -14.22 -5.69 12.02
CA LEU A 291 -13.79 -4.45 11.39
C LEU A 291 -14.41 -3.25 12.14
N PRO A 292 -13.59 -2.23 12.46
CA PRO A 292 -14.13 -0.98 12.97
C PRO A 292 -14.95 -0.27 11.89
N GLU A 293 -15.79 0.66 12.28
CA GLU A 293 -16.43 1.56 11.34
C GLU A 293 -15.35 2.35 10.59
N LEU A 294 -15.36 2.25 9.25
CA LEU A 294 -14.35 2.87 8.40
C LEU A 294 -14.54 4.39 8.31
N PRO A 295 -13.46 5.16 8.04
CA PRO A 295 -13.49 6.62 8.06
C PRO A 295 -14.59 7.25 7.23
N ASP A 296 -14.80 6.80 5.98
CA ASP A 296 -15.83 7.32 5.09
C ASP A 296 -17.27 7.02 5.55
N SER A 297 -17.48 5.91 6.23
CA SER A 297 -18.78 5.56 6.82
C SER A 297 -19.05 6.40 8.07
N LYS A 298 -18.03 6.51 8.93
CA LYS A 298 -18.09 7.33 10.15
C LYS A 298 -18.34 8.80 9.82
N ARG A 299 -17.65 9.35 8.80
CA ARG A 299 -17.87 10.72 8.34
C ARG A 299 -19.30 10.93 7.88
N ARG A 300 -19.84 10.03 7.03
CA ARG A 300 -21.23 10.10 6.58
C ARG A 300 -22.22 10.05 7.74
N ARG A 301 -21.96 9.19 8.73
CA ARG A 301 -22.81 9.11 9.94
C ARG A 301 -22.76 10.42 10.73
N PHE A 302 -21.60 11.03 10.92
CA PHE A 302 -21.47 12.33 11.58
C PHE A 302 -22.26 13.42 10.84
N GLU A 303 -22.18 13.45 9.51
CA GLU A 303 -22.94 14.42 8.69
C GLU A 303 -24.46 14.17 8.76
N GLN A 304 -24.90 12.92 8.63
CA GLN A 304 -26.31 12.57 8.47
C GLN A 304 -27.05 12.46 9.81
N GLU A 305 -26.46 11.82 10.81
CA GLU A 305 -27.13 11.55 12.09
C GLU A 305 -26.83 12.64 13.13
N LEU A 306 -25.57 13.07 13.24
CA LEU A 306 -25.15 14.08 14.20
C LEU A 306 -25.26 15.53 13.66
N LYS A 307 -25.62 15.68 12.38
CA LYS A 307 -25.79 16.99 11.70
C LYS A 307 -24.53 17.87 11.75
N ILE A 308 -23.36 17.23 11.72
CA ILE A 308 -22.07 17.92 11.68
C ILE A 308 -21.84 18.44 10.26
N LYS A 309 -21.29 19.66 10.14
CA LYS A 309 -20.88 20.23 8.84
C LYS A 309 -19.82 19.35 8.19
N SER A 310 -19.87 19.19 6.87
CA SER A 310 -18.97 18.26 6.13
C SER A 310 -17.49 18.56 6.33
N ALA A 311 -17.10 19.83 6.42
CA ALA A 311 -15.72 20.21 6.72
C ALA A 311 -15.27 19.72 8.09
N ASP A 312 -16.12 19.92 9.11
CA ASP A 312 -15.83 19.54 10.50
C ASP A 312 -15.85 18.02 10.66
N ALA A 313 -16.81 17.32 10.03
CA ALA A 313 -16.88 15.85 10.02
C ALA A 313 -15.61 15.24 9.40
N ARG A 314 -15.03 15.89 8.39
CA ARG A 314 -13.76 15.47 7.79
C ARG A 314 -12.60 15.55 8.78
N VAL A 315 -12.47 16.67 9.50
CA VAL A 315 -11.42 16.86 10.51
C VAL A 315 -11.60 15.86 11.65
N LEU A 316 -12.81 15.74 12.19
CA LEU A 316 -13.13 14.83 13.30
C LEU A 316 -12.90 13.36 12.99
N THR A 317 -12.92 12.98 11.72
CA THR A 317 -12.65 11.61 11.29
C THR A 317 -11.25 11.40 10.74
N GLU A 318 -10.34 12.38 10.85
CA GLU A 318 -8.97 12.27 10.34
C GLU A 318 -8.17 11.18 11.05
N SER A 319 -8.32 11.06 12.36
CA SER A 319 -7.81 9.92 13.13
C SER A 319 -8.91 9.19 13.88
N LYS A 320 -8.67 7.92 14.19
CA LYS A 320 -9.59 7.09 14.95
C LYS A 320 -9.78 7.63 16.36
N GLU A 321 -8.70 8.03 17.00
CA GLU A 321 -8.67 8.55 18.36
C GLU A 321 -9.49 9.82 18.50
N LEU A 322 -9.35 10.75 17.54
CA LEU A 322 -10.13 11.99 17.51
C LEU A 322 -11.63 11.71 17.32
N ALA A 323 -11.96 10.80 16.41
CA ALA A 323 -13.35 10.42 16.15
C ALA A 323 -13.99 9.76 17.38
N GLU A 324 -13.29 8.84 18.05
CA GLU A 324 -13.77 8.19 19.29
C GLU A 324 -13.89 9.18 20.45
N PHE A 325 -12.95 10.13 20.57
CA PHE A 325 -13.03 11.20 21.56
C PHE A 325 -14.26 12.09 21.33
N PHE A 326 -14.50 12.49 20.09
CA PHE A 326 -15.68 13.27 19.71
C PHE A 326 -16.97 12.52 20.05
N GLU A 327 -17.10 11.25 19.69
CA GLU A 327 -18.31 10.44 19.98
C GLU A 327 -18.57 10.34 21.47
N LYS A 328 -17.57 10.04 22.29
CA LYS A 328 -17.69 10.00 23.76
C LYS A 328 -18.12 11.36 24.33
N THR A 329 -17.57 12.44 23.80
CA THR A 329 -17.93 13.80 24.24
C THR A 329 -19.38 14.15 23.86
N VAL A 330 -19.85 13.71 22.69
CA VAL A 330 -21.26 13.87 22.29
C VAL A 330 -22.19 13.10 23.21
N GLU A 331 -21.85 11.88 23.65
CA GLU A 331 -22.66 11.12 24.60
C GLU A 331 -22.80 11.85 25.93
N VAL A 332 -21.72 12.42 26.46
CA VAL A 332 -21.76 13.23 27.71
C VAL A 332 -22.49 14.54 27.48
N GLY A 333 -22.30 15.18 26.33
CA GLY A 333 -22.93 16.46 25.98
C GLY A 333 -24.47 16.36 25.87
N LYS A 334 -25.00 15.22 25.43
CA LYS A 334 -26.47 14.99 25.38
C LYS A 334 -27.15 15.17 26.73
N ALA A 335 -26.52 14.73 27.83
CA ALA A 335 -27.04 14.88 29.16
C ALA A 335 -27.10 16.37 29.62
N ASN A 336 -26.33 17.24 28.98
CA ASN A 336 -26.23 18.66 29.29
C ASN A 336 -26.83 19.58 28.20
N ASN A 337 -27.63 19.04 27.28
CA ASN A 337 -28.25 19.76 26.17
C ASN A 337 -27.26 20.49 25.25
N VAL A 338 -26.02 20.00 25.14
CA VAL A 338 -25.00 20.54 24.21
C VAL A 338 -25.14 19.84 22.87
N SER A 339 -25.27 20.62 21.79
CA SER A 339 -25.39 20.02 20.44
C SER A 339 -24.06 19.44 19.95
N PRO A 340 -24.12 18.37 19.14
CA PRO A 340 -22.89 17.79 18.57
C PRO A 340 -22.04 18.80 17.77
N GLN A 341 -22.67 19.75 17.05
CA GLN A 341 -21.93 20.78 16.31
C GLN A 341 -21.20 21.77 17.26
N GLN A 342 -21.77 22.10 18.41
CA GLN A 342 -21.07 22.92 19.41
C GLN A 342 -19.83 22.18 19.92
N ILE A 343 -19.96 20.89 20.24
CA ILE A 343 -18.83 20.05 20.65
C ILE A 343 -17.76 20.00 19.58
N ALA A 344 -18.15 19.82 18.31
CA ALA A 344 -17.22 19.83 17.18
C ALA A 344 -16.42 21.15 17.13
N ASN A 345 -17.08 22.29 17.29
CA ASN A 345 -16.45 23.62 17.26
C ASN A 345 -15.41 23.83 18.38
N TYR A 346 -15.50 23.10 19.49
CA TYR A 346 -14.54 23.19 20.60
C TYR A 346 -13.37 22.21 20.44
N ILE A 347 -13.56 21.13 19.65
CA ILE A 347 -12.53 20.10 19.46
C ILE A 347 -11.62 20.46 18.27
N ILE A 348 -12.17 21.10 17.24
CA ILE A 348 -11.45 21.54 16.01
C ILE A 348 -10.81 22.92 16.21
#